data_03385dfa44eb69c996a8b3dab55ba8ed
#
_entry.id   03385dfa44eb69c996a8b3dab55ba8ed
#
_cell.length_a   1.000
_cell.length_b   1.000
_cell.length_c   1.000
_cell.angle_alpha   90.00
_cell.angle_beta   90.00
_cell.angle_gamma   90.00
#
_symmetry.space_group_name_H-M   'P 1'
#
loop_
_entity.id
_entity.type
_entity.pdbx_description
1 polymer ?
#
loop_
_entity_poly.entity_id
_entity_poly.type
_entity_poly.pdbx_seq_one_letter_code
_entity_poly.pdbx_strand_id
1 'polypeptide(L)'
;MPEPLRAILAELHPEVKERFYGCGSPIPPLLEGRTVLDLGSGSGRDAYILSKLVGAQGRVIGVDMTEEQLAVANRHIGYHTEKFGYQRPNVRFLQGYIEDLQSLGLADASVDVVVSNCVLNLSPDKGRVFSEIWRVLKPGGELYFSDVFADRRVPAPLARDPVLLGECLGGALYVEDFRRLMAAIGCLDYRITHSARIALNDPEVEAKAGMIGFRSMTVRAFKLDLEDRCEDYGQVAYYLGSIPGHPHAFALDDHHLLKTGQPLLVCGNTAAMLRDTRYGGHFRVEGNMSTHYGLFDCGPPAGGGESFGACC
;
A
#
# COMPACT_ATOMS: atom_id res chain seq x y z
N MET A 1 11.42 -6.63 -7.05
CA MET A 1 11.45 -5.15 -7.24
C MET A 1 11.62 -4.84 -8.72
N PRO A 2 10.77 -3.98 -9.32
CA PRO A 2 10.88 -3.54 -10.70
C PRO A 2 12.20 -2.84 -11.02
N GLU A 3 12.66 -2.91 -12.30
CA GLU A 3 13.95 -2.34 -12.73
C GLU A 3 14.15 -0.85 -12.37
N PRO A 4 13.15 0.05 -12.60
CA PRO A 4 13.31 1.45 -12.23
C PRO A 4 13.56 1.68 -10.73
N LEU A 5 12.91 0.89 -9.86
CA LEU A 5 13.11 0.97 -8.41
C LEU A 5 14.49 0.42 -8.01
N ARG A 6 15.00 -0.61 -8.71
CA ARG A 6 16.37 -1.12 -8.48
C ARG A 6 17.43 -0.07 -8.81
N ALA A 7 17.23 0.69 -9.89
CA ALA A 7 18.12 1.77 -10.26
C ALA A 7 18.17 2.85 -9.16
N ILE A 8 17.01 3.27 -8.64
CA ILE A 8 16.96 4.25 -7.53
C ILE A 8 17.61 3.66 -6.26
N LEU A 9 17.31 2.39 -5.93
CA LEU A 9 17.91 1.71 -4.78
C LEU A 9 19.44 1.69 -4.85
N ALA A 10 20.02 1.56 -6.05
CA ALA A 10 21.46 1.61 -6.23
C ALA A 10 22.07 2.97 -5.90
N GLU A 11 21.32 4.07 -6.04
CA GLU A 11 21.75 5.44 -5.70
C GLU A 11 21.72 5.73 -4.19
N LEU A 12 21.03 4.91 -3.39
CA LEU A 12 20.91 5.16 -1.95
C LEU A 12 22.21 4.89 -1.20
N HIS A 13 22.40 5.63 -0.09
CA HIS A 13 23.55 5.44 0.79
C HIS A 13 23.59 4.00 1.34
N PRO A 14 24.80 3.36 1.39
CA PRO A 14 24.94 1.97 1.86
C PRO A 14 24.34 1.73 3.24
N GLU A 15 24.61 2.60 4.24
CA GLU A 15 24.10 2.47 5.60
C GLU A 15 22.57 2.41 5.66
N VAL A 16 21.87 3.17 4.80
CA VAL A 16 20.39 3.14 4.70
C VAL A 16 19.89 1.80 4.17
N LYS A 17 20.62 1.21 3.22
CA LYS A 17 20.26 -0.10 2.63
C LYS A 17 20.52 -1.26 3.58
N GLU A 18 21.64 -1.23 4.31
CA GLU A 18 22.07 -2.31 5.20
C GLU A 18 21.18 -2.46 6.43
N ARG A 19 20.56 -1.37 6.88
CA ARG A 19 19.68 -1.37 8.06
C ARG A 19 18.19 -1.56 7.73
N PHE A 20 17.88 -1.85 6.49
CA PHE A 20 16.51 -2.08 6.08
C PHE A 20 15.99 -3.43 6.57
N TYR A 21 14.77 -3.41 7.10
CA TYR A 21 13.96 -4.57 7.39
C TYR A 21 12.57 -4.41 6.75
N GLY A 22 12.08 -5.41 6.01
CA GLY A 22 10.76 -5.36 5.37
C GLY A 22 10.56 -6.46 4.34
N CYS A 23 9.30 -6.85 4.10
CA CYS A 23 8.90 -8.01 3.29
C CYS A 23 8.72 -7.70 1.79
N GLY A 24 8.86 -6.44 1.37
CA GLY A 24 8.55 -6.05 0.00
C GLY A 24 9.06 -4.66 -0.36
N SER A 25 8.40 -4.04 -1.31
CA SER A 25 8.60 -2.65 -1.71
C SER A 25 7.25 -2.10 -2.21
N PRO A 26 6.34 -1.76 -1.32
CA PRO A 26 5.00 -1.29 -1.66
C PRO A 26 5.05 0.17 -2.14
N ILE A 27 5.52 0.37 -3.36
CA ILE A 27 5.65 1.68 -3.98
C ILE A 27 4.73 1.75 -5.19
N PRO A 28 3.61 2.48 -5.11
CA PRO A 28 2.69 2.62 -6.22
C PRO A 28 3.23 3.62 -7.28
N PRO A 29 2.75 3.58 -8.53
CA PRO A 29 3.16 4.53 -9.56
C PRO A 29 2.51 5.91 -9.39
N LEU A 30 2.91 6.88 -10.25
CA LEU A 30 2.34 8.23 -10.37
C LEU A 30 2.46 9.07 -9.08
N LEU A 31 3.67 9.12 -8.53
CA LEU A 31 3.96 9.84 -7.30
C LEU A 31 4.48 11.27 -7.53
N GLU A 32 4.83 11.65 -8.75
CA GLU A 32 5.41 12.97 -9.02
C GLU A 32 4.53 14.11 -8.49
N GLY A 33 5.14 15.04 -7.75
CA GLY A 33 4.48 16.18 -7.13
C GLY A 33 3.59 15.83 -5.92
N ARG A 34 3.50 14.55 -5.50
CA ARG A 34 2.61 14.12 -4.42
C ARG A 34 3.24 14.28 -3.04
N THR A 35 2.37 14.38 -2.03
CA THR A 35 2.75 14.25 -0.63
C THR A 35 2.53 12.80 -0.21
N VAL A 36 3.61 12.09 0.14
CA VAL A 36 3.59 10.69 0.53
C VAL A 36 3.98 10.55 2.00
N LEU A 37 3.24 9.73 2.74
CA LEU A 37 3.52 9.35 4.11
C LEU A 37 4.00 7.90 4.14
N ASP A 38 5.18 7.66 4.71
CA ASP A 38 5.79 6.33 4.91
C ASP A 38 5.71 5.96 6.39
N LEU A 39 4.87 4.98 6.72
CA LEU A 39 4.64 4.51 8.09
C LEU A 39 5.58 3.34 8.42
N GLY A 40 6.39 3.53 9.46
CA GLY A 40 7.48 2.64 9.82
C GLY A 40 8.66 2.81 8.86
N SER A 41 9.08 4.04 8.65
CA SER A 41 10.11 4.40 7.67
C SER A 41 11.50 3.84 7.97
N GLY A 42 11.74 3.40 9.22
CA GLY A 42 13.02 2.85 9.65
C GLY A 42 14.20 3.74 9.32
N SER A 43 15.25 3.17 8.72
CA SER A 43 16.43 3.88 8.24
C SER A 43 16.21 4.78 7.02
N GLY A 44 14.96 4.83 6.51
CA GLY A 44 14.55 5.71 5.41
C GLY A 44 14.71 5.12 4.01
N ARG A 45 14.95 3.81 3.83
CA ARG A 45 15.15 3.21 2.49
C ARG A 45 13.99 3.53 1.54
N ASP A 46 12.77 3.17 1.93
CA ASP A 46 11.60 3.37 1.08
C ASP A 46 11.24 4.86 0.98
N ALA A 47 11.40 5.63 2.07
CA ALA A 47 11.23 7.08 2.07
C ALA A 47 12.17 7.79 1.07
N TYR A 48 13.42 7.36 0.91
CA TYR A 48 14.33 7.94 -0.07
C TYR A 48 14.02 7.50 -1.51
N ILE A 49 13.57 6.28 -1.73
CA ILE A 49 13.04 5.87 -3.04
C ILE A 49 11.84 6.75 -3.40
N LEU A 50 10.91 6.94 -2.47
CA LEU A 50 9.76 7.82 -2.62
C LEU A 50 10.18 9.27 -2.87
N SER A 51 11.19 9.79 -2.16
CA SER A 51 11.76 11.13 -2.36
C SER A 51 12.19 11.34 -3.81
N LYS A 52 12.85 10.34 -4.43
CA LYS A 52 13.22 10.40 -5.85
C LYS A 52 11.99 10.40 -6.77
N LEU A 53 10.99 9.58 -6.46
CA LEU A 53 9.80 9.40 -7.29
C LEU A 53 8.82 10.58 -7.22
N VAL A 54 8.72 11.25 -6.05
CA VAL A 54 7.86 12.43 -5.94
C VAL A 54 8.49 13.68 -6.57
N GLY A 55 9.79 13.65 -6.86
CA GLY A 55 10.52 14.76 -7.48
C GLY A 55 10.69 15.96 -6.55
N ALA A 56 11.34 17.01 -7.06
CA ALA A 56 11.70 18.20 -6.28
C ALA A 56 10.49 18.99 -5.74
N GLN A 57 9.31 18.85 -6.34
CA GLN A 57 8.07 19.53 -5.95
C GLN A 57 7.18 18.69 -5.03
N GLY A 58 7.41 17.39 -4.95
CA GLY A 58 6.71 16.49 -4.03
C GLY A 58 7.27 16.55 -2.62
N ARG A 59 6.67 15.78 -1.71
CA ARG A 59 7.11 15.68 -0.32
C ARG A 59 6.98 14.27 0.19
N VAL A 60 7.95 13.84 1.01
CA VAL A 60 7.87 12.58 1.74
C VAL A 60 7.97 12.86 3.24
N ILE A 61 7.12 12.19 4.00
CA ILE A 61 7.13 12.23 5.46
C ILE A 61 7.31 10.78 5.92
N GLY A 62 8.45 10.46 6.55
CA GLY A 62 8.67 9.19 7.21
C GLY A 62 8.28 9.30 8.69
N VAL A 63 7.57 8.31 9.20
CA VAL A 63 7.25 8.20 10.63
C VAL A 63 7.80 6.87 11.15
N ASP A 64 8.54 6.93 12.24
CA ASP A 64 9.02 5.73 12.95
C ASP A 64 9.09 6.01 14.45
N MET A 65 8.92 4.97 15.27
CA MET A 65 9.04 5.10 16.72
C MET A 65 10.49 4.97 17.22
N THR A 66 11.38 4.39 16.41
CA THR A 66 12.73 4.00 16.76
C THR A 66 13.73 5.13 16.50
N GLU A 67 14.27 5.73 17.56
CA GLU A 67 15.19 6.85 17.47
C GLU A 67 16.46 6.49 16.69
N GLU A 68 17.04 5.32 16.93
CA GLU A 68 18.25 4.84 16.27
C GLU A 68 18.10 4.70 14.77
N GLN A 69 16.93 4.25 14.32
CA GLN A 69 16.60 4.14 12.89
C GLN A 69 16.48 5.55 12.27
N LEU A 70 15.74 6.42 12.93
CA LEU A 70 15.56 7.80 12.48
C LEU A 70 16.87 8.61 12.50
N ALA A 71 17.79 8.32 13.42
CA ALA A 71 19.12 8.95 13.42
C ALA A 71 19.89 8.62 12.13
N VAL A 72 19.79 7.38 11.63
CA VAL A 72 20.38 7.00 10.34
C VAL A 72 19.65 7.71 9.20
N ALA A 73 18.32 7.67 9.18
CA ALA A 73 17.52 8.33 8.16
C ALA A 73 17.88 9.83 8.07
N ASN A 74 17.84 10.56 9.18
CA ASN A 74 18.14 12.00 9.21
C ASN A 74 19.57 12.35 8.78
N ARG A 75 20.57 11.52 9.14
CA ARG A 75 21.98 11.72 8.78
C ARG A 75 22.19 11.82 7.27
N HIS A 76 21.42 11.10 6.48
CA HIS A 76 21.60 10.98 5.05
C HIS A 76 20.67 11.85 4.20
N ILE A 77 19.89 12.77 4.81
CA ILE A 77 19.04 13.71 4.05
C ILE A 77 19.89 14.55 3.08
N GLY A 78 21.00 15.13 3.55
CA GLY A 78 21.89 15.94 2.71
C GLY A 78 22.45 15.15 1.53
N TYR A 79 22.95 13.94 1.78
CA TYR A 79 23.47 13.05 0.75
C TYR A 79 22.44 12.80 -0.37
N HIS A 80 21.20 12.43 -0.02
CA HIS A 80 20.18 12.12 -1.02
C HIS A 80 19.67 13.38 -1.72
N THR A 81 19.60 14.53 -1.02
CA THR A 81 19.23 15.81 -1.63
C THR A 81 20.21 16.17 -2.75
N GLU A 82 21.51 16.09 -2.48
CA GLU A 82 22.57 16.35 -3.46
C GLU A 82 22.57 15.29 -4.58
N LYS A 83 22.52 14.01 -4.22
CA LYS A 83 22.53 12.89 -5.16
C LYS A 83 21.38 12.94 -6.17
N PHE A 84 20.21 13.41 -5.73
CA PHE A 84 19.02 13.53 -6.57
C PHE A 84 18.97 14.86 -7.35
N GLY A 85 19.91 15.79 -7.08
CA GLY A 85 19.99 17.09 -7.74
C GLY A 85 18.96 18.10 -7.22
N TYR A 86 18.51 17.98 -5.97
CA TYR A 86 17.51 18.87 -5.40
C TYR A 86 18.17 20.07 -4.72
N GLN A 87 17.56 21.26 -4.81
CA GLN A 87 18.04 22.47 -4.15
C GLN A 87 17.77 22.47 -2.64
N ARG A 88 16.75 21.71 -2.20
CA ARG A 88 16.35 21.54 -0.80
C ARG A 88 15.79 20.15 -0.57
N PRO A 89 15.88 19.64 0.67
CA PRO A 89 15.26 18.36 1.01
C PRO A 89 13.75 18.36 0.74
N ASN A 90 13.26 17.26 0.16
CA ASN A 90 11.84 16.99 -0.03
C ASN A 90 11.35 15.85 0.87
N VAL A 91 12.22 15.34 1.76
CA VAL A 91 11.92 14.32 2.77
C VAL A 91 12.17 14.86 4.16
N ARG A 92 11.34 14.47 5.12
CA ARG A 92 11.54 14.69 6.55
C ARG A 92 11.12 13.46 7.32
N PHE A 93 11.74 13.25 8.48
CA PHE A 93 11.42 12.14 9.37
C PHE A 93 10.90 12.67 10.72
N LEU A 94 9.85 12.01 11.23
CA LEU A 94 9.20 12.35 12.49
C LEU A 94 9.25 11.13 13.41
N GLN A 95 9.66 11.35 14.66
CA GLN A 95 9.61 10.33 15.69
C GLN A 95 8.21 10.29 16.30
N GLY A 96 7.58 9.13 16.31
CA GLY A 96 6.28 8.93 16.93
C GLY A 96 5.63 7.62 16.56
N TYR A 97 4.43 7.44 17.06
CA TYR A 97 3.63 6.22 16.89
C TYR A 97 2.65 6.39 15.72
N ILE A 98 2.51 5.34 14.92
CA ILE A 98 1.61 5.33 13.76
C ILE A 98 0.13 5.34 14.17
N GLU A 99 -0.17 5.07 15.43
CA GLU A 99 -1.49 5.15 16.05
C GLU A 99 -1.91 6.60 16.38
N ASP A 100 -0.98 7.56 16.34
CA ASP A 100 -1.24 8.95 16.74
C ASP A 100 -0.52 9.96 15.84
N LEU A 101 -0.94 9.97 14.57
CA LEU A 101 -0.38 10.89 13.58
C LEU A 101 -0.81 12.34 13.83
N GLN A 102 -1.88 12.55 14.60
CA GLN A 102 -2.34 13.87 14.95
C GLN A 102 -1.35 14.60 15.87
N SER A 103 -0.75 13.91 16.83
CA SER A 103 0.28 14.49 17.72
C SER A 103 1.53 14.91 16.97
N LEU A 104 1.81 14.30 15.81
CA LEU A 104 2.90 14.64 14.91
C LEU A 104 2.59 15.83 13.99
N GLY A 105 1.43 16.45 14.15
CA GLY A 105 1.00 17.59 13.33
C GLY A 105 0.55 17.22 11.92
N LEU A 106 0.20 15.96 11.68
CA LEU A 106 -0.37 15.52 10.40
C LEU A 106 -1.87 15.83 10.36
N ALA A 107 -2.23 16.84 9.59
CA ALA A 107 -3.61 17.31 9.47
C ALA A 107 -4.48 16.34 8.68
N ASP A 108 -5.81 16.46 8.86
CA ASP A 108 -6.81 15.75 8.07
C ASP A 108 -6.64 16.07 6.57
N ALA A 109 -6.85 15.07 5.73
CA ALA A 109 -6.82 15.20 4.28
C ALA A 109 -5.56 15.94 3.76
N SER A 110 -4.38 15.66 4.33
CA SER A 110 -3.13 16.35 4.03
C SER A 110 -2.17 15.58 3.13
N VAL A 111 -2.34 14.24 2.99
CA VAL A 111 -1.47 13.39 2.19
C VAL A 111 -2.19 12.75 1.01
N ASP A 112 -1.47 12.58 -0.10
CA ASP A 112 -2.01 11.97 -1.31
C ASP A 112 -1.91 10.44 -1.28
N VAL A 113 -0.83 9.93 -0.68
CA VAL A 113 -0.54 8.49 -0.61
C VAL A 113 0.05 8.16 0.76
N VAL A 114 -0.43 7.07 1.36
CA VAL A 114 0.19 6.43 2.51
C VAL A 114 0.77 5.10 2.08
N VAL A 115 2.03 4.85 2.42
CA VAL A 115 2.69 3.56 2.22
C VAL A 115 3.14 2.98 3.55
N SER A 116 3.25 1.65 3.61
CA SER A 116 3.85 0.95 4.76
C SER A 116 4.37 -0.43 4.34
N ASN A 117 5.44 -0.88 4.96
CA ASN A 117 6.11 -2.12 4.61
C ASN A 117 6.39 -2.97 5.86
N CYS A 118 5.54 -3.98 6.13
CA CYS A 118 5.63 -4.91 7.26
C CYS A 118 5.64 -4.23 8.65
N VAL A 119 4.88 -3.16 8.85
CA VAL A 119 4.85 -2.41 10.11
C VAL A 119 3.49 -2.40 10.77
N LEU A 120 2.40 -2.37 9.98
CA LEU A 120 1.05 -2.22 10.52
C LEU A 120 0.68 -3.36 11.45
N ASN A 121 1.19 -4.56 11.19
CA ASN A 121 1.00 -5.73 12.04
C ASN A 121 1.69 -5.64 13.40
N LEU A 122 2.72 -4.80 13.55
CA LEU A 122 3.44 -4.62 14.81
C LEU A 122 2.67 -3.72 15.80
N SER A 123 1.75 -2.92 15.30
CA SER A 123 0.91 -2.07 16.15
C SER A 123 -0.02 -2.91 17.05
N PRO A 124 -0.13 -2.57 18.34
CA PRO A 124 -1.10 -3.20 19.23
C PRO A 124 -2.55 -2.73 18.96
N ASP A 125 -2.74 -1.56 18.36
CA ASP A 125 -4.06 -0.99 18.03
C ASP A 125 -4.18 -0.67 16.54
N LYS A 126 -4.40 -1.72 15.76
CA LYS A 126 -4.57 -1.61 14.31
C LYS A 126 -5.79 -0.78 13.91
N GLY A 127 -6.85 -0.81 14.73
CA GLY A 127 -8.05 0.01 14.48
C GLY A 127 -7.71 1.50 14.47
N ARG A 128 -6.92 1.95 15.44
CA ARG A 128 -6.47 3.33 15.52
C ARG A 128 -5.52 3.69 14.37
N VAL A 129 -4.59 2.78 14.02
CA VAL A 129 -3.68 3.00 12.88
C VAL A 129 -4.46 3.25 11.58
N PHE A 130 -5.40 2.36 11.23
CA PHE A 130 -6.17 2.52 10.00
C PHE A 130 -7.10 3.74 10.04
N SER A 131 -7.63 4.10 11.22
CA SER A 131 -8.40 5.35 11.39
C SER A 131 -7.54 6.59 11.14
N GLU A 132 -6.31 6.64 11.67
CA GLU A 132 -5.37 7.73 11.44
C GLU A 132 -4.93 7.82 9.97
N ILE A 133 -4.64 6.68 9.33
CA ILE A 133 -4.36 6.60 7.90
C ILE A 133 -5.52 7.22 7.11
N TRP A 134 -6.74 6.79 7.41
CA TRP A 134 -7.92 7.26 6.69
C TRP A 134 -8.20 8.74 6.92
N ARG A 135 -7.93 9.24 8.14
CA ARG A 135 -8.04 10.66 8.48
C ARG A 135 -7.11 11.52 7.65
N VAL A 136 -5.82 11.17 7.59
CA VAL A 136 -4.79 11.99 6.91
C VAL A 136 -4.85 11.90 5.40
N LEU A 137 -5.41 10.83 4.81
CA LEU A 137 -5.59 10.71 3.37
C LEU A 137 -6.59 11.74 2.85
N LYS A 138 -6.24 12.40 1.75
CA LYS A 138 -7.15 13.22 0.95
C LYS A 138 -8.26 12.37 0.33
N PRO A 139 -9.44 12.94 -0.01
CA PRO A 139 -10.36 12.28 -0.94
C PRO A 139 -9.65 11.91 -2.24
N GLY A 140 -9.85 10.69 -2.75
CA GLY A 140 -9.12 10.13 -3.89
C GLY A 140 -7.68 9.70 -3.59
N GLY A 141 -7.20 9.89 -2.36
CA GLY A 141 -5.89 9.42 -1.90
C GLY A 141 -5.81 7.91 -1.77
N GLU A 142 -4.60 7.36 -1.76
CA GLU A 142 -4.36 5.91 -1.76
C GLU A 142 -3.58 5.47 -0.53
N LEU A 143 -4.06 4.41 0.12
CA LEU A 143 -3.27 3.55 0.99
C LEU A 143 -2.70 2.40 0.15
N TYR A 144 -1.37 2.24 0.17
CA TYR A 144 -0.69 1.17 -0.54
C TYR A 144 0.37 0.53 0.37
N PHE A 145 0.11 -0.66 0.86
CA PHE A 145 0.99 -1.29 1.84
C PHE A 145 1.18 -2.78 1.60
N SER A 146 2.28 -3.32 2.10
CA SER A 146 2.57 -4.74 2.10
C SER A 146 2.74 -5.23 3.53
N ASP A 147 2.03 -6.30 3.88
CA ASP A 147 2.14 -6.91 5.21
C ASP A 147 1.77 -8.40 5.19
N VAL A 148 1.95 -9.07 6.30
CA VAL A 148 1.59 -10.49 6.48
C VAL A 148 0.15 -10.61 6.92
N PHE A 149 -0.60 -11.50 6.27
CA PHE A 149 -1.97 -11.85 6.61
C PHE A 149 -2.09 -13.33 6.96
N ALA A 150 -3.04 -13.67 7.82
CA ALA A 150 -3.33 -15.03 8.21
C ALA A 150 -4.68 -15.51 7.65
N ASP A 151 -4.80 -16.81 7.35
CA ASP A 151 -6.05 -17.45 6.91
C ASP A 151 -7.07 -17.63 8.05
N ARG A 152 -6.65 -17.40 9.29
CA ARG A 152 -7.45 -17.45 10.52
C ARG A 152 -6.86 -16.55 11.60
N ARG A 153 -7.59 -16.31 12.68
CA ARG A 153 -7.11 -15.49 13.80
C ARG A 153 -5.92 -16.16 14.48
N VAL A 154 -4.83 -15.40 14.63
CA VAL A 154 -3.67 -15.83 15.43
C VAL A 154 -4.10 -15.81 16.90
N PRO A 155 -3.98 -16.93 17.63
CA PRO A 155 -4.34 -16.99 19.04
C PRO A 155 -3.52 -16.01 19.90
N ALA A 156 -4.13 -15.40 20.92
CA ALA A 156 -3.50 -14.38 21.74
C ALA A 156 -2.12 -14.78 22.35
N PRO A 157 -1.90 -16.03 22.78
CA PRO A 157 -0.56 -16.45 23.23
C PRO A 157 0.49 -16.39 22.11
N LEU A 158 0.13 -16.80 20.89
CA LEU A 158 1.02 -16.78 19.72
C LEU A 158 1.24 -15.36 19.21
N ALA A 159 0.24 -14.50 19.30
CA ALA A 159 0.35 -13.10 18.94
C ALA A 159 1.37 -12.32 19.81
N ARG A 160 1.74 -12.86 20.97
CA ARG A 160 2.73 -12.28 21.90
C ARG A 160 4.04 -13.06 21.94
N ASP A 161 4.15 -14.14 21.16
CA ASP A 161 5.38 -14.94 21.11
C ASP A 161 6.49 -14.12 20.43
N PRO A 162 7.66 -13.94 21.10
CA PRO A 162 8.74 -13.11 20.57
C PRO A 162 9.29 -13.59 19.22
N VAL A 163 9.31 -14.90 18.97
CA VAL A 163 9.79 -15.49 17.72
C VAL A 163 8.82 -15.12 16.59
N LEU A 164 7.51 -15.36 16.80
CA LEU A 164 6.50 -15.06 15.80
C LEU A 164 6.36 -13.55 15.55
N LEU A 165 6.57 -12.71 16.57
CA LEU A 165 6.60 -11.25 16.39
C LEU A 165 7.82 -10.82 15.57
N GLY A 166 9.00 -11.39 15.82
CA GLY A 166 10.21 -11.13 15.05
C GLY A 166 10.07 -11.50 13.57
N GLU A 167 9.29 -12.54 13.27
CA GLU A 167 8.98 -12.98 11.91
C GLU A 167 7.75 -12.24 11.29
N CYS A 168 7.22 -11.21 11.93
CA CYS A 168 5.98 -10.49 11.55
C CYS A 168 4.72 -11.37 11.47
N LEU A 169 4.74 -12.58 12.05
CA LEU A 169 3.63 -13.55 12.01
C LEU A 169 2.68 -13.37 13.20
N GLY A 170 3.22 -13.02 14.38
CA GLY A 170 2.43 -12.89 15.62
C GLY A 170 1.33 -11.83 15.50
N GLY A 171 1.64 -10.71 14.85
CA GLY A 171 0.70 -9.62 14.62
C GLY A 171 -0.17 -9.73 13.36
N ALA A 172 0.00 -10.81 12.56
CA ALA A 172 -0.69 -10.97 11.27
C ALA A 172 -2.21 -10.89 11.42
N LEU A 173 -2.83 -10.03 10.62
CA LEU A 173 -4.28 -9.87 10.59
C LEU A 173 -4.93 -11.05 9.86
N TYR A 174 -5.98 -11.62 10.47
CA TYR A 174 -6.89 -12.49 9.74
C TYR A 174 -7.59 -11.69 8.63
N VAL A 175 -7.60 -12.20 7.39
CA VAL A 175 -8.09 -11.45 6.21
C VAL A 175 -9.52 -10.91 6.39
N GLU A 176 -10.42 -11.68 7.04
CA GLU A 176 -11.78 -11.22 7.28
C GLU A 176 -11.87 -10.17 8.41
N ASP A 177 -10.98 -10.19 9.40
CA ASP A 177 -10.94 -9.14 10.41
C ASP A 177 -10.37 -7.85 9.81
N PHE A 178 -9.40 -7.94 8.89
CA PHE A 178 -8.95 -6.80 8.11
C PHE A 178 -10.09 -6.20 7.28
N ARG A 179 -10.87 -7.02 6.57
CA ARG A 179 -12.04 -6.56 5.81
C ARG A 179 -13.03 -5.79 6.69
N ARG A 180 -13.35 -6.33 7.87
CA ARG A 180 -14.25 -5.67 8.84
C ARG A 180 -13.67 -4.34 9.34
N LEU A 181 -12.37 -4.31 9.60
CA LEU A 181 -11.67 -3.11 10.04
C LEU A 181 -11.71 -2.01 8.96
N MET A 182 -11.44 -2.38 7.69
CA MET A 182 -11.52 -1.44 6.57
C MET A 182 -12.96 -0.90 6.38
N ALA A 183 -13.96 -1.78 6.46
CA ALA A 183 -15.36 -1.36 6.40
C ALA A 183 -15.74 -0.40 7.55
N ALA A 184 -15.23 -0.63 8.74
CA ALA A 184 -15.51 0.23 9.91
C ALA A 184 -14.97 1.66 9.76
N ILE A 185 -13.91 1.86 8.97
CA ILE A 185 -13.38 3.20 8.67
C ILE A 185 -13.96 3.82 7.39
N GLY A 186 -14.93 3.16 6.74
CA GLY A 186 -15.58 3.62 5.52
C GLY A 186 -14.89 3.19 4.22
N CYS A 187 -13.92 2.28 4.28
CA CYS A 187 -13.32 1.66 3.09
C CYS A 187 -14.05 0.34 2.80
N LEU A 188 -15.05 0.38 1.93
CA LEU A 188 -15.87 -0.79 1.60
C LEU A 188 -15.25 -1.70 0.54
N ASP A 189 -14.34 -1.15 -0.27
CA ASP A 189 -13.63 -1.88 -1.32
C ASP A 189 -12.12 -1.58 -1.26
N TYR A 190 -11.31 -2.61 -1.05
CA TYR A 190 -9.87 -2.58 -1.18
C TYR A 190 -9.41 -3.66 -2.16
N ARG A 191 -8.27 -3.48 -2.78
CA ARG A 191 -7.75 -4.36 -3.82
C ARG A 191 -6.46 -5.03 -3.38
N ILE A 192 -6.26 -6.26 -3.83
CA ILE A 192 -5.00 -6.99 -3.66
C ILE A 192 -4.22 -6.86 -4.96
N THR A 193 -3.03 -6.29 -4.92
CA THR A 193 -2.17 -6.14 -6.09
C THR A 193 -1.15 -7.27 -6.20
N HIS A 194 -0.82 -7.90 -5.09
CA HIS A 194 0.07 -9.06 -5.04
C HIS A 194 -0.24 -9.91 -3.82
N SER A 195 -0.19 -11.23 -3.95
CA SER A 195 -0.34 -12.18 -2.86
C SER A 195 0.57 -13.38 -3.07
N ALA A 196 1.36 -13.74 -2.05
CA ALA A 196 2.24 -14.90 -2.07
C ALA A 196 2.17 -15.65 -0.73
N ARG A 197 2.09 -16.98 -0.80
CA ARG A 197 2.14 -17.81 0.41
C ARG A 197 3.53 -17.71 1.04
N ILE A 198 3.57 -17.60 2.37
CA ILE A 198 4.82 -17.63 3.15
C ILE A 198 5.10 -19.09 3.50
N ALA A 199 6.24 -19.59 3.07
CA ALA A 199 6.75 -20.89 3.52
C ALA A 199 7.47 -20.68 4.86
N LEU A 200 7.06 -21.45 5.88
CA LEU A 200 7.73 -21.48 7.18
C LEU A 200 8.88 -22.48 7.05
N ASN A 201 10.11 -21.98 7.00
CA ASN A 201 11.30 -22.82 6.81
C ASN A 201 12.03 -23.14 8.14
N ASP A 202 11.61 -22.52 9.24
CA ASP A 202 12.12 -22.77 10.58
C ASP A 202 11.19 -23.74 11.31
N PRO A 203 11.68 -24.93 11.76
CA PRO A 203 10.86 -25.92 12.43
C PRO A 203 10.23 -25.42 13.74
N GLU A 204 10.86 -24.49 14.47
CA GLU A 204 10.29 -23.89 15.68
C GLU A 204 9.11 -22.97 15.31
N VAL A 205 9.27 -22.14 14.31
CA VAL A 205 8.21 -21.26 13.79
C VAL A 205 7.05 -22.11 13.25
N GLU A 206 7.33 -23.16 12.47
CA GLU A 206 6.31 -24.07 11.92
C GLU A 206 5.53 -24.77 13.02
N ALA A 207 6.22 -25.30 14.05
CA ALA A 207 5.58 -25.96 15.19
C ALA A 207 4.68 -25.02 15.99
N LYS A 208 5.10 -23.76 16.18
CA LYS A 208 4.30 -22.73 16.86
C LYS A 208 3.10 -22.29 16.03
N ALA A 209 3.30 -22.04 14.73
CA ALA A 209 2.25 -21.62 13.81
C ALA A 209 1.15 -22.68 13.63
N GLY A 210 1.52 -23.96 13.66
CA GLY A 210 0.60 -25.09 13.55
C GLY A 210 -0.15 -25.06 12.21
N MET A 211 -1.48 -24.98 12.27
CA MET A 211 -2.34 -24.99 11.05
C MET A 211 -2.59 -23.58 10.47
N ILE A 212 -1.95 -22.53 10.98
CA ILE A 212 -2.17 -21.17 10.49
C ILE A 212 -1.40 -20.99 9.19
N GLY A 213 -2.11 -20.66 8.12
CA GLY A 213 -1.51 -20.29 6.84
C GLY A 213 -1.25 -18.80 6.78
N PHE A 214 -0.02 -18.40 6.37
CA PHE A 214 0.36 -17.01 6.22
C PHE A 214 0.61 -16.65 4.76
N ARG A 215 0.27 -15.41 4.41
CA ARG A 215 0.53 -14.83 3.09
C ARG A 215 1.09 -13.43 3.22
N SER A 216 2.09 -13.10 2.42
CA SER A 216 2.46 -11.71 2.17
C SER A 216 1.50 -11.16 1.15
N MET A 217 0.84 -10.04 1.49
CA MET A 217 -0.11 -9.39 0.57
C MET A 217 0.24 -7.92 0.43
N THR A 218 0.14 -7.41 -0.81
CA THR A 218 0.18 -5.98 -1.08
C THR A 218 -1.24 -5.51 -1.36
N VAL A 219 -1.69 -4.58 -0.54
CA VAL A 219 -3.04 -4.03 -0.55
C VAL A 219 -3.05 -2.62 -1.10
N ARG A 220 -4.06 -2.32 -1.88
CA ARG A 220 -4.41 -1.00 -2.42
C ARG A 220 -5.80 -0.61 -1.95
N ALA A 221 -5.95 0.55 -1.34
CA ALA A 221 -7.26 1.10 -0.98
C ALA A 221 -7.31 2.59 -1.31
N PHE A 222 -8.43 3.04 -1.89
CA PHE A 222 -8.64 4.45 -2.22
C PHE A 222 -9.67 5.07 -1.28
N LYS A 223 -9.41 6.28 -0.81
CA LYS A 223 -10.38 7.04 -0.03
C LYS A 223 -11.43 7.64 -0.95
N LEU A 224 -12.36 6.80 -1.35
CA LEU A 224 -13.50 7.10 -2.21
C LEU A 224 -14.79 6.62 -1.54
N ASP A 225 -15.92 7.20 -1.95
CA ASP A 225 -17.25 6.70 -1.61
C ASP A 225 -17.59 5.56 -2.57
N LEU A 226 -17.39 4.33 -2.11
CA LEU A 226 -17.53 3.09 -2.89
C LEU A 226 -18.64 2.23 -2.31
N GLU A 227 -19.23 1.40 -3.17
CA GLU A 227 -20.20 0.40 -2.78
C GLU A 227 -19.51 -0.83 -2.16
N ASP A 228 -20.23 -1.57 -1.30
CA ASP A 228 -19.72 -2.77 -0.62
C ASP A 228 -19.69 -4.02 -1.53
N ARG A 229 -20.19 -3.88 -2.74
CA ARG A 229 -20.21 -4.91 -3.79
C ARG A 229 -19.84 -4.30 -5.14
N CYS A 230 -19.37 -5.14 -6.04
CA CYS A 230 -19.20 -4.78 -7.43
C CYS A 230 -20.57 -4.69 -8.12
N GLU A 231 -21.08 -3.48 -8.32
CA GLU A 231 -22.33 -3.22 -9.02
C GLU A 231 -22.08 -2.84 -10.48
N ASP A 232 -22.95 -3.36 -11.38
CA ASP A 232 -22.84 -3.15 -12.82
C ASP A 232 -23.68 -1.94 -13.26
N TYR A 233 -23.00 -0.96 -13.84
CA TYR A 233 -23.61 0.22 -14.47
C TYR A 233 -23.31 0.28 -15.98
N GLY A 234 -22.82 -0.80 -16.57
CA GLY A 234 -22.44 -0.86 -17.98
C GLY A 234 -21.24 0.02 -18.34
N GLN A 235 -20.38 0.31 -17.39
CA GLN A 235 -19.22 1.18 -17.60
C GLN A 235 -18.05 0.43 -18.26
N VAL A 236 -17.32 1.16 -19.11
CA VAL A 236 -16.15 0.64 -19.84
C VAL A 236 -14.95 1.54 -19.60
N ALA A 237 -13.83 0.95 -19.26
CA ALA A 237 -12.57 1.66 -19.07
C ALA A 237 -11.57 1.34 -20.19
N TYR A 238 -10.80 2.36 -20.59
CA TYR A 238 -9.71 2.27 -21.55
C TYR A 238 -8.44 2.84 -20.93
N TYR A 239 -7.39 2.05 -20.93
CA TYR A 239 -6.08 2.52 -20.55
C TYR A 239 -5.41 3.25 -21.72
N LEU A 240 -4.84 4.44 -21.47
CA LEU A 240 -4.24 5.30 -22.50
C LEU A 240 -2.75 5.00 -22.77
N GLY A 241 -2.13 4.06 -22.01
CA GLY A 241 -0.71 3.71 -22.17
C GLY A 241 0.24 4.81 -21.65
N SER A 242 -0.24 5.77 -20.91
CA SER A 242 0.51 6.97 -20.54
C SER A 242 1.15 6.94 -19.15
N ILE A 243 0.99 5.85 -18.39
CA ILE A 243 1.69 5.69 -17.09
C ILE A 243 3.15 5.34 -17.37
N PRO A 244 4.12 6.09 -16.83
CA PRO A 244 5.55 5.80 -17.01
C PRO A 244 5.91 4.37 -16.60
N GLY A 245 6.65 3.66 -17.46
CA GLY A 245 7.02 2.27 -17.23
C GLY A 245 5.95 1.23 -17.58
N HIS A 246 4.73 1.66 -17.96
CA HIS A 246 3.60 0.78 -18.28
C HIS A 246 2.95 1.09 -19.65
N PRO A 247 3.71 1.16 -20.78
CA PRO A 247 3.16 1.62 -22.05
C PRO A 247 2.16 0.65 -22.70
N HIS A 248 2.17 -0.63 -22.32
CA HIS A 248 1.36 -1.67 -22.97
C HIS A 248 0.16 -2.12 -22.15
N ALA A 249 0.27 -2.09 -20.82
CA ALA A 249 -0.79 -2.51 -19.92
C ALA A 249 -0.55 -1.95 -18.52
N PHE A 250 -1.63 -1.80 -17.75
CA PHE A 250 -1.60 -1.44 -16.34
C PHE A 250 -2.46 -2.41 -15.54
N ALA A 251 -1.89 -3.00 -14.48
CA ALA A 251 -2.62 -3.80 -13.52
C ALA A 251 -3.07 -2.90 -12.37
N LEU A 252 -4.39 -2.72 -12.22
CA LEU A 252 -4.95 -2.01 -11.07
C LEU A 252 -4.83 -2.89 -9.81
N ASP A 253 -5.11 -4.17 -9.97
CA ASP A 253 -5.07 -5.21 -8.94
C ASP A 253 -4.81 -6.58 -9.59
N ASP A 254 -5.00 -7.68 -8.88
CA ASP A 254 -4.79 -9.05 -9.36
C ASP A 254 -5.87 -9.54 -10.34
N HIS A 255 -6.98 -8.79 -10.49
CA HIS A 255 -8.10 -9.11 -11.39
C HIS A 255 -8.18 -8.20 -12.62
N HIS A 256 -7.77 -6.92 -12.48
CA HIS A 256 -7.98 -5.89 -13.50
C HIS A 256 -6.68 -5.54 -14.22
N LEU A 257 -6.42 -6.24 -15.34
CA LEU A 257 -5.34 -5.91 -16.27
C LEU A 257 -5.90 -5.12 -17.46
N LEU A 258 -5.66 -3.82 -17.49
CA LEU A 258 -6.09 -2.94 -18.57
C LEU A 258 -4.99 -2.82 -19.62
N LYS A 259 -5.24 -3.32 -20.82
CA LYS A 259 -4.32 -3.21 -21.97
C LYS A 259 -4.56 -1.89 -22.70
N THR A 260 -3.49 -1.27 -23.18
CA THR A 260 -3.54 0.02 -23.89
C THR A 260 -4.51 -0.02 -25.06
N GLY A 261 -5.48 0.90 -25.07
CA GLY A 261 -6.47 1.06 -26.11
C GLY A 261 -7.55 -0.01 -26.19
N GLN A 262 -7.52 -1.03 -25.34
CA GLN A 262 -8.55 -2.08 -25.32
C GLN A 262 -9.63 -1.75 -24.29
N PRO A 263 -10.93 -1.97 -24.62
CA PRO A 263 -12.01 -1.83 -23.66
C PRO A 263 -11.97 -2.93 -22.61
N LEU A 264 -12.26 -2.56 -21.37
CA LEU A 264 -12.53 -3.48 -20.27
C LEU A 264 -13.84 -3.05 -19.60
N LEU A 265 -14.79 -3.97 -19.50
CA LEU A 265 -15.99 -3.77 -18.68
C LEU A 265 -15.57 -3.69 -17.22
N VAL A 266 -16.10 -2.74 -16.48
CA VAL A 266 -15.72 -2.46 -15.10
C VAL A 266 -16.95 -2.18 -14.24
N CYS A 267 -16.92 -2.59 -12.98
CA CYS A 267 -17.92 -2.21 -11.97
C CYS A 267 -17.81 -0.73 -11.61
N GLY A 268 -18.83 -0.20 -10.93
CA GLY A 268 -18.87 1.19 -10.48
C GLY A 268 -17.66 1.59 -9.65
N ASN A 269 -17.25 0.73 -8.73
CA ASN A 269 -16.07 0.96 -7.89
C ASN A 269 -14.77 1.06 -8.70
N THR A 270 -14.53 0.11 -9.61
CA THR A 270 -13.36 0.16 -10.48
C THR A 270 -13.36 1.40 -11.38
N ALA A 271 -14.52 1.77 -11.93
CA ALA A 271 -14.67 2.99 -12.71
C ALA A 271 -14.29 4.25 -11.90
N ALA A 272 -14.76 4.34 -10.64
CA ALA A 272 -14.41 5.43 -9.72
C ALA A 272 -12.90 5.44 -9.39
N MET A 273 -12.31 4.30 -9.08
CA MET A 273 -10.86 4.19 -8.81
C MET A 273 -10.01 4.68 -9.98
N LEU A 274 -10.40 4.36 -11.21
CA LEU A 274 -9.68 4.78 -12.42
C LEU A 274 -9.91 6.24 -12.80
N ARG A 275 -11.06 6.83 -12.46
CA ARG A 275 -11.46 8.18 -12.86
C ARG A 275 -11.16 9.23 -11.78
N ASP A 276 -11.48 8.94 -10.51
CA ASP A 276 -11.60 9.93 -9.45
C ASP A 276 -10.36 9.97 -8.52
N THR A 277 -9.25 9.39 -8.97
CA THR A 277 -7.97 9.35 -8.27
C THR A 277 -6.86 9.99 -9.11
N ARG A 278 -5.61 9.93 -8.64
CA ARG A 278 -4.47 10.41 -9.42
C ARG A 278 -4.26 9.66 -10.74
N TYR A 279 -4.94 8.54 -10.92
CA TYR A 279 -4.92 7.77 -12.18
C TYR A 279 -5.79 8.36 -13.28
N GLY A 280 -6.74 9.25 -12.97
CA GLY A 280 -7.79 9.74 -13.88
C GLY A 280 -7.31 10.26 -15.22
N GLY A 281 -6.15 10.95 -15.27
CA GLY A 281 -5.57 11.42 -16.52
C GLY A 281 -5.00 10.33 -17.44
N HIS A 282 -4.94 9.09 -16.98
CA HIS A 282 -4.34 7.95 -17.69
C HIS A 282 -5.38 6.94 -18.19
N PHE A 283 -6.64 7.17 -17.86
CA PHE A 283 -7.77 6.31 -18.26
C PHE A 283 -8.91 7.14 -18.82
N ARG A 284 -9.63 6.56 -19.75
CA ARG A 284 -10.93 7.05 -20.23
C ARG A 284 -12.00 6.08 -19.77
N VAL A 285 -12.93 6.55 -18.96
CA VAL A 285 -14.09 5.77 -18.51
C VAL A 285 -15.31 6.28 -19.24
N GLU A 286 -16.03 5.38 -19.89
CA GLU A 286 -17.28 5.63 -20.59
C GLU A 286 -18.45 5.03 -19.84
N GLY A 287 -19.64 5.61 -19.96
CA GLY A 287 -20.83 5.24 -19.21
C GLY A 287 -20.95 6.06 -17.91
N ASN A 288 -22.09 5.90 -17.26
CA ASN A 288 -22.41 6.58 -16.01
C ASN A 288 -23.28 5.65 -15.14
N MET A 289 -23.63 6.09 -13.93
CA MET A 289 -24.41 5.27 -12.98
C MET A 289 -25.94 5.47 -13.09
N SER A 290 -26.47 5.92 -14.23
CA SER A 290 -27.90 6.19 -14.42
C SER A 290 -28.74 4.91 -14.58
N THR A 291 -28.13 3.81 -15.00
CA THR A 291 -28.78 2.52 -15.18
C THR A 291 -27.99 1.46 -14.44
N HIS A 292 -28.66 0.72 -13.58
CA HIS A 292 -28.09 -0.36 -12.79
C HIS A 292 -28.51 -1.71 -13.37
N TYR A 293 -27.57 -2.59 -13.59
CA TYR A 293 -27.77 -3.92 -14.21
C TYR A 293 -27.66 -5.08 -13.22
N GLY A 294 -27.48 -4.81 -11.93
CA GLY A 294 -27.30 -5.79 -10.87
C GLY A 294 -25.81 -5.98 -10.51
N LEU A 295 -25.50 -7.12 -9.91
CA LEU A 295 -24.13 -7.44 -9.52
C LEU A 295 -23.23 -7.62 -10.75
N PHE A 296 -22.05 -7.03 -10.71
CA PHE A 296 -21.02 -7.21 -11.72
C PHE A 296 -20.31 -8.55 -11.53
N ASP A 297 -20.15 -9.32 -12.59
CA ASP A 297 -19.36 -10.55 -12.58
C ASP A 297 -17.87 -10.20 -12.76
N CYS A 298 -17.14 -10.16 -11.66
CA CYS A 298 -15.71 -9.85 -11.66
C CYS A 298 -14.82 -10.96 -12.25
N GLY A 299 -15.37 -12.16 -12.47
CA GLY A 299 -14.61 -13.32 -12.96
C GLY A 299 -13.56 -13.84 -11.96
N PRO A 300 -12.86 -14.92 -12.31
CA PRO A 300 -11.75 -15.44 -11.51
C PRO A 300 -10.49 -14.57 -11.69
N PRO A 301 -9.56 -14.56 -10.72
CA PRO A 301 -8.29 -13.83 -10.81
C PRO A 301 -7.50 -14.19 -12.07
N ALA A 302 -6.88 -13.21 -12.71
CA ALA A 302 -6.13 -13.34 -13.97
C ALA A 302 -4.84 -14.20 -13.89
N GLY A 303 -4.61 -14.97 -12.83
CA GLY A 303 -3.36 -15.69 -12.58
C GLY A 303 -3.46 -17.07 -11.94
N GLY A 304 -4.65 -17.72 -11.86
CA GLY A 304 -4.77 -19.09 -11.35
C GLY A 304 -4.36 -19.31 -9.89
N GLY A 305 -4.19 -18.26 -9.13
CA GLY A 305 -3.96 -18.30 -7.68
C GLY A 305 -5.31 -18.36 -6.93
N GLU A 306 -5.35 -19.10 -5.84
CA GLU A 306 -6.49 -19.06 -4.92
C GLU A 306 -6.73 -17.62 -4.47
N SER A 307 -7.88 -17.04 -4.86
CA SER A 307 -8.26 -15.70 -4.43
C SER A 307 -8.69 -15.75 -2.96
N PHE A 308 -7.95 -15.07 -2.09
CA PHE A 308 -8.41 -14.71 -0.75
C PHE A 308 -9.01 -13.31 -0.81
N GLY A 309 -10.18 -13.21 -1.30
CA GLY A 309 -10.92 -11.96 -1.39
C GLY A 309 -11.83 -12.03 -2.59
N ALA A 310 -13.12 -11.87 -2.36
CA ALA A 310 -14.01 -11.50 -3.44
C ALA A 310 -13.48 -10.18 -4.04
N CYS A 311 -13.73 -9.96 -5.32
CA CYS A 311 -13.42 -8.69 -5.99
C CYS A 311 -14.10 -7.47 -5.31
N CYS A 312 -14.83 -7.70 -4.22
CA CYS A 312 -15.44 -6.73 -3.31
C CYS A 312 -15.72 -7.40 -1.97
#